data_bfb3f2d32ace4fd904269c77b463b159
#
_entry.id   bfb3f2d32ace4fd904269c77b463b159
#
_cell.length_a   1.000
_cell.length_b   1.000
_cell.length_c   1.000
_cell.angle_alpha   90.00
_cell.angle_beta   90.00
_cell.angle_gamma   90.00
#
_symmetry.space_group_name_H-M   'P 1'
#
loop_
_entity.id
_entity.type
_entity.pdbx_description
1 polymer ?
#
loop_
_entity_poly.entity_id
_entity_poly.type
_entity_poly.pdbx_seq_one_letter_code
_entity_poly.pdbx_strand_id
1 'polypeptide(L)'
;MTKRVPILVVDDSKDDVFLLGRAFKRAGLEPSLIHVWDGEEAVDYLSGENRFTDRSRYPLPSLMLLDIKMPKQDGFDVLRWLLTRKDLGKIPVVMFSSSFEQEDVEQAKVLGATDYFTKPAGPEGFDQVVKSIATKWLASPK
;
A
#
# COMPACT_ATOMS: atom_id res chain seq x y z
N MET A 1 -23.43 -9.37 -5.11
CA MET A 1 -22.15 -9.19 -5.79
C MET A 1 -21.20 -8.35 -4.95
N THR A 2 -20.08 -8.92 -4.61
CA THR A 2 -19.10 -8.21 -3.80
C THR A 2 -18.15 -7.43 -4.68
N LYS A 3 -17.95 -6.16 -4.33
CA LYS A 3 -16.95 -5.35 -4.98
C LYS A 3 -15.59 -5.72 -4.44
N ARG A 4 -14.60 -5.73 -5.31
CA ARG A 4 -13.23 -5.90 -4.87
C ARG A 4 -12.76 -4.63 -4.18
N VAL A 5 -12.07 -4.80 -3.07
CA VAL A 5 -11.49 -3.68 -2.32
C VAL A 5 -10.24 -3.21 -3.06
N PRO A 6 -10.17 -1.93 -3.46
CA PRO A 6 -8.98 -1.44 -4.15
C PRO A 6 -7.85 -1.16 -3.16
N ILE A 7 -6.70 -1.76 -3.42
CA ILE A 7 -5.49 -1.56 -2.63
C ILE A 7 -4.40 -1.05 -3.56
N LEU A 8 -3.88 0.13 -3.25
CA LEU A 8 -2.77 0.70 -4.01
C LEU A 8 -1.46 0.18 -3.42
N VAL A 9 -0.69 -0.52 -4.24
CA VAL A 9 0.61 -1.04 -3.85
C VAL A 9 1.69 -0.20 -4.54
N VAL A 10 2.45 0.52 -3.74
CA VAL A 10 3.53 1.39 -4.23
C VAL A 10 4.85 0.69 -3.93
N ASP A 11 5.46 0.12 -4.95
CA ASP A 11 6.62 -0.73 -4.78
C ASP A 11 7.33 -0.87 -6.12
N ASP A 12 8.66 -0.77 -6.12
CA ASP A 12 9.44 -0.96 -7.34
C ASP A 12 9.80 -2.43 -7.59
N SER A 13 9.37 -3.34 -6.72
CA SER A 13 9.63 -4.76 -6.86
C SER A 13 8.40 -5.48 -7.38
N LYS A 14 8.43 -5.83 -8.64
CA LYS A 14 7.39 -6.62 -9.29
C LYS A 14 7.18 -7.96 -8.57
N ASP A 15 8.27 -8.57 -8.12
CA ASP A 15 8.22 -9.87 -7.45
C ASP A 15 7.47 -9.79 -6.13
N ASP A 16 7.72 -8.73 -5.35
CA ASP A 16 7.02 -8.57 -4.07
C ASP A 16 5.54 -8.36 -4.27
N VAL A 17 5.15 -7.60 -5.29
CA VAL A 17 3.73 -7.39 -5.59
C VAL A 17 3.08 -8.70 -6.02
N PHE A 18 3.78 -9.49 -6.82
CA PHE A 18 3.30 -10.81 -7.23
C PHE A 18 3.09 -11.72 -6.01
N LEU A 19 4.05 -11.73 -5.09
CA LEU A 19 3.95 -12.56 -3.88
C LEU A 19 2.81 -12.11 -2.98
N LEU A 20 2.58 -10.80 -2.88
CA LEU A 20 1.41 -10.28 -2.16
C LEU A 20 0.11 -10.81 -2.77
N GLY A 21 -0.01 -10.73 -4.09
CA GLY A 21 -1.21 -11.19 -4.78
C GLY A 21 -1.47 -12.67 -4.53
N ARG A 22 -0.41 -13.47 -4.54
CA ARG A 22 -0.51 -14.90 -4.25
C ARG A 22 -0.98 -15.14 -2.81
N ALA A 23 -0.45 -14.36 -1.88
CA ALA A 23 -0.82 -14.50 -0.47
C ALA A 23 -2.29 -14.11 -0.23
N PHE A 24 -2.77 -13.07 -0.87
CA PHE A 24 -4.18 -12.71 -0.79
C PHE A 24 -5.07 -13.83 -1.32
N LYS A 25 -4.68 -14.40 -2.44
CA LYS A 25 -5.45 -15.50 -3.04
C LYS A 25 -5.50 -16.71 -2.13
N ARG A 26 -4.37 -17.07 -1.50
CA ARG A 26 -4.32 -18.20 -0.57
C ARG A 26 -5.20 -17.95 0.66
N ALA A 27 -5.37 -16.69 1.04
CA ALA A 27 -6.24 -16.32 2.16
C ALA A 27 -7.72 -16.30 1.79
N GLY A 28 -8.04 -16.59 0.54
CA GLY A 28 -9.43 -16.56 0.07
C GLY A 28 -9.93 -15.15 -0.21
N LEU A 29 -9.02 -14.20 -0.41
CA LEU A 29 -9.35 -12.81 -0.65
C LEU A 29 -8.98 -12.42 -2.07
N GLU A 30 -9.77 -11.53 -2.65
CA GLU A 30 -9.51 -11.06 -4.00
C GLU A 30 -9.61 -9.55 -4.06
N PRO A 31 -8.68 -8.85 -3.40
CA PRO A 31 -8.67 -7.40 -3.55
C PRO A 31 -8.24 -7.00 -4.95
N SER A 32 -8.60 -5.79 -5.35
CA SER A 32 -8.10 -5.23 -6.59
C SER A 32 -6.75 -4.57 -6.28
N LEU A 33 -5.66 -5.24 -6.61
CA LEU A 33 -4.32 -4.68 -6.38
C LEU A 33 -3.95 -3.79 -7.56
N ILE A 34 -3.72 -2.53 -7.25
CA ILE A 34 -3.30 -1.55 -8.24
C ILE A 34 -1.83 -1.25 -7.95
N HIS A 35 -0.97 -1.56 -8.90
CA HIS A 35 0.47 -1.45 -8.72
C HIS A 35 1.02 -0.20 -9.40
N VAL A 36 1.69 0.63 -8.62
CA VAL A 36 2.49 1.73 -9.16
C VAL A 36 3.93 1.55 -8.69
N TRP A 37 4.87 2.08 -9.46
CA TRP A 37 6.27 1.67 -9.36
C TRP A 37 7.16 2.60 -8.54
N ASP A 38 6.69 3.82 -8.28
CA ASP A 38 7.48 4.80 -7.54
C ASP A 38 6.57 5.84 -6.90
N GLY A 39 7.16 6.72 -6.12
CA GLY A 39 6.39 7.74 -5.41
C GLY A 39 5.72 8.75 -6.32
N GLU A 40 6.35 9.06 -7.46
CA GLU A 40 5.78 9.99 -8.42
C GLU A 40 4.48 9.43 -9.00
N GLU A 41 4.48 8.15 -9.39
CA GLU A 41 3.26 7.49 -9.85
C GLU A 41 2.19 7.43 -8.77
N ALA A 42 2.60 7.21 -7.52
CA ALA A 42 1.65 7.18 -6.42
C ALA A 42 0.94 8.52 -6.27
N VAL A 43 1.70 9.61 -6.34
CA VAL A 43 1.13 10.95 -6.27
C VAL A 43 0.18 11.19 -7.44
N ASP A 44 0.58 10.81 -8.65
CA ASP A 44 -0.28 10.95 -9.83
C ASP A 44 -1.58 10.16 -9.66
N TYR A 45 -1.47 8.93 -9.16
CA TYR A 45 -2.64 8.09 -8.94
C TYR A 45 -3.61 8.72 -7.95
N LEU A 46 -3.09 9.14 -6.81
CA LEU A 46 -3.92 9.70 -5.75
C LEU A 46 -4.51 11.05 -6.13
N SER A 47 -3.80 11.81 -6.96
CA SER A 47 -4.29 13.09 -7.46
C SER A 47 -5.26 12.94 -8.62
N GLY A 48 -5.32 11.76 -9.24
CA GLY A 48 -6.16 11.56 -10.43
C GLY A 48 -5.60 12.27 -11.64
N GLU A 49 -4.26 12.29 -11.77
CA GLU A 49 -3.58 13.01 -12.84
C GLU A 49 -2.90 12.05 -13.81
N ASN A 50 -2.52 12.59 -14.97
CA ASN A 50 -1.85 11.85 -16.03
C ASN A 50 -2.71 10.66 -16.47
N ARG A 51 -2.17 9.44 -16.47
CA ARG A 51 -2.95 8.29 -16.95
C ARG A 51 -4.00 7.80 -15.96
N PHE A 52 -4.13 8.45 -14.80
CA PHE A 52 -5.04 8.03 -13.75
C PHE A 52 -6.28 8.93 -13.59
N THR A 53 -6.65 9.65 -14.64
CA THR A 53 -7.78 10.59 -14.54
C THR A 53 -9.14 9.90 -14.46
N ASP A 54 -9.27 8.70 -15.00
CA ASP A 54 -10.54 7.98 -15.00
C ASP A 54 -10.75 7.24 -13.69
N ARG A 55 -11.53 7.83 -12.79
CA ARG A 55 -11.79 7.28 -11.46
C ARG A 55 -12.65 6.02 -11.47
N SER A 56 -13.35 5.74 -12.55
CA SER A 56 -14.07 4.48 -12.64
C SER A 56 -13.10 3.32 -12.86
N ARG A 57 -12.00 3.60 -13.52
CA ARG A 57 -10.95 2.62 -13.80
C ARG A 57 -9.86 2.62 -12.73
N TYR A 58 -9.58 3.80 -12.17
CA TYR A 58 -8.53 3.99 -11.16
C TYR A 58 -9.15 4.65 -9.92
N PRO A 59 -9.94 3.89 -9.14
CA PRO A 59 -10.61 4.48 -7.97
C PRO A 59 -9.63 4.81 -6.86
N LEU A 60 -10.03 5.70 -5.97
CA LEU A 60 -9.24 5.94 -4.77
C LEU A 60 -9.17 4.65 -3.96
N PRO A 61 -7.98 4.31 -3.45
CA PRO A 61 -7.84 3.04 -2.72
C PRO A 61 -8.45 3.11 -1.33
N SER A 62 -8.84 1.95 -0.82
CA SER A 62 -9.28 1.80 0.56
C SER A 62 -8.08 1.61 1.49
N LEU A 63 -6.95 1.24 0.94
CA LEU A 63 -5.73 0.94 1.69
C LEU A 63 -4.54 1.14 0.77
N MET A 64 -3.45 1.60 1.33
CA MET A 64 -2.21 1.79 0.60
C MET A 64 -1.10 0.99 1.25
N LEU A 65 -0.39 0.19 0.45
CA LEU A 65 0.82 -0.49 0.88
C LEU A 65 1.98 0.25 0.23
N LEU A 66 2.89 0.76 1.04
CA LEU A 66 3.90 1.70 0.58
C LEU A 66 5.29 1.26 1.00
N ASP A 67 6.16 1.06 0.03
CA ASP A 67 7.56 0.78 0.29
C ASP A 67 8.30 2.09 0.56
N ILE A 68 9.43 2.01 1.24
CA ILE A 68 10.25 3.18 1.55
C ILE A 68 11.21 3.48 0.40
N LYS A 69 12.03 2.50 0.02
CA LYS A 69 13.10 2.73 -0.97
C LYS A 69 12.62 2.49 -2.38
N MET A 70 12.46 3.57 -3.12
CA MET A 70 12.03 3.53 -4.51
C MET A 70 12.72 4.66 -5.26
N PRO A 71 12.85 4.54 -6.59
CA PRO A 71 13.41 5.64 -7.37
C PRO A 71 12.48 6.85 -7.38
N LYS A 72 13.00 7.98 -7.78
CA LYS A 72 12.32 9.27 -7.85
C LYS A 72 11.89 9.74 -6.47
N GLN A 73 10.62 9.57 -6.10
CA GLN A 73 10.15 9.89 -4.76
C GLN A 73 10.05 8.61 -3.95
N ASP A 74 10.65 8.59 -2.76
CA ASP A 74 10.58 7.41 -1.89
C ASP A 74 9.31 7.44 -1.02
N GLY A 75 9.15 6.42 -0.17
CA GLY A 75 7.96 6.30 0.65
C GLY A 75 7.79 7.44 1.64
N PHE A 76 8.88 7.95 2.18
CA PHE A 76 8.79 9.09 3.09
C PHE A 76 8.32 10.35 2.36
N ASP A 77 8.77 10.55 1.13
CA ASP A 77 8.31 11.67 0.31
C ASP A 77 6.81 11.59 0.06
N VAL A 78 6.30 10.39 -0.21
CA VAL A 78 4.87 10.18 -0.41
C VAL A 78 4.10 10.50 0.87
N LEU A 79 4.59 10.04 2.02
CA LEU A 79 3.95 10.34 3.29
C LEU A 79 3.91 11.84 3.57
N ARG A 80 5.01 12.55 3.30
CA ARG A 80 5.04 14.00 3.49
C ARG A 80 4.03 14.70 2.58
N TRP A 81 3.94 14.25 1.34
CA TRP A 81 2.97 14.80 0.40
C TRP A 81 1.54 14.56 0.89
N LEU A 82 1.25 13.36 1.40
CA LEU A 82 -0.08 13.05 1.93
C LEU A 82 -0.49 13.97 3.08
N LEU A 83 0.47 14.41 3.89
CA LEU A 83 0.17 15.34 4.97
C LEU A 83 -0.33 16.68 4.46
N THR A 84 -0.04 17.04 3.21
CA THR A 84 -0.54 18.26 2.59
C THR A 84 -1.93 18.09 1.97
N ARG A 85 -2.44 16.85 1.91
CA ARG A 85 -3.69 16.52 1.23
C ARG A 85 -4.70 15.97 2.23
N LYS A 86 -5.42 16.87 2.86
CA LYS A 86 -6.41 16.48 3.89
C LYS A 86 -7.55 15.65 3.32
N ASP A 87 -7.86 15.86 2.05
CA ASP A 87 -8.90 15.10 1.36
C ASP A 87 -8.57 13.60 1.25
N LEU A 88 -7.30 13.23 1.40
CA LEU A 88 -6.85 11.85 1.33
C LEU A 88 -6.54 11.25 2.70
N GLY A 89 -6.79 11.99 3.77
CA GLY A 89 -6.37 11.60 5.11
C GLY A 89 -7.06 10.38 5.69
N LYS A 90 -8.14 9.92 5.07
CA LYS A 90 -8.85 8.73 5.54
C LYS A 90 -8.29 7.43 5.01
N ILE A 91 -7.39 7.50 4.03
CA ILE A 91 -6.79 6.30 3.46
C ILE A 91 -5.69 5.81 4.39
N PRO A 92 -5.83 4.62 5.00
CA PRO A 92 -4.75 4.11 5.83
C PRO A 92 -3.55 3.74 4.98
N VAL A 93 -2.36 4.06 5.48
CA VAL A 93 -1.11 3.77 4.79
C VAL A 93 -0.31 2.80 5.63
N VAL A 94 -0.10 1.61 5.09
CA VAL A 94 0.67 0.57 5.75
C VAL A 94 2.01 0.46 5.04
N MET A 95 3.09 0.65 5.78
CA MET A 95 4.42 0.49 5.20
C MET A 95 4.71 -1.00 5.00
N PHE A 96 5.30 -1.31 3.87
CA PHE A 96 5.71 -2.68 3.55
C PHE A 96 7.08 -2.59 2.90
N SER A 97 8.13 -2.76 3.70
CA SER A 97 9.50 -2.43 3.29
C SER A 97 10.48 -3.47 3.77
N SER A 98 11.57 -3.64 3.04
CA SER A 98 12.66 -4.52 3.47
C SER A 98 13.45 -3.93 4.63
N SER A 99 13.30 -2.65 4.92
CA SER A 99 13.97 -2.05 6.07
C SER A 99 13.30 -2.46 7.37
N PHE A 100 14.12 -2.84 8.35
CA PHE A 100 13.64 -3.11 9.71
C PHE A 100 14.30 -2.20 10.72
N GLU A 101 14.95 -1.15 10.26
CA GLU A 101 15.62 -0.21 11.16
C GLU A 101 14.61 0.60 11.95
N GLN A 102 14.89 0.74 13.26
CA GLN A 102 13.99 1.45 14.15
C GLN A 102 13.76 2.90 13.71
N GLU A 103 14.80 3.53 13.18
CA GLU A 103 14.69 4.91 12.70
C GLU A 103 13.64 5.04 11.59
N ASP A 104 13.62 4.09 10.66
CA ASP A 104 12.68 4.10 9.57
C ASP A 104 11.25 3.87 10.06
N VAL A 105 11.08 2.94 10.99
CA VAL A 105 9.78 2.66 11.59
C VAL A 105 9.25 3.90 12.30
N GLU A 106 10.08 4.55 13.07
CA GLU A 106 9.68 5.75 13.83
C GLU A 106 9.37 6.92 12.90
N GLN A 107 10.19 7.12 11.86
CA GLN A 107 9.96 8.19 10.90
C GLN A 107 8.64 7.99 10.17
N ALA A 108 8.35 6.76 9.75
CA ALA A 108 7.10 6.47 9.08
C ALA A 108 5.91 6.81 9.97
N LYS A 109 6.01 6.45 11.24
CA LYS A 109 4.95 6.73 12.21
C LYS A 109 4.72 8.24 12.38
N VAL A 110 5.82 8.98 12.55
CA VAL A 110 5.74 10.44 12.70
C VAL A 110 5.11 11.08 11.47
N LEU A 111 5.38 10.53 10.29
CA LEU A 111 4.85 11.06 9.03
C LEU A 111 3.43 10.56 8.73
N GLY A 112 2.81 9.80 9.62
CA GLY A 112 1.41 9.46 9.51
C GLY A 112 1.10 8.05 9.04
N ALA A 113 2.10 7.17 8.93
CA ALA A 113 1.83 5.77 8.56
C ALA A 113 0.98 5.10 9.65
N THR A 114 0.03 4.30 9.22
CA THR A 114 -0.88 3.61 10.12
C THR A 114 -0.24 2.38 10.75
N ASP A 115 0.58 1.66 9.97
CA ASP A 115 1.25 0.46 10.45
C ASP A 115 2.49 0.21 9.61
N TYR A 116 3.30 -0.76 10.03
CA TYR A 116 4.57 -1.05 9.36
C TYR A 116 4.83 -2.56 9.40
N PHE A 117 5.07 -3.14 8.23
CA PHE A 117 5.48 -4.53 8.12
C PHE A 117 6.79 -4.61 7.37
N THR A 118 7.73 -5.40 7.89
CA THR A 118 8.96 -5.69 7.18
C THR A 118 8.69 -6.79 6.16
N LYS A 119 9.23 -6.63 4.95
CA LYS A 119 9.07 -7.64 3.91
C LYS A 119 9.70 -8.95 4.37
N PRO A 120 8.93 -10.05 4.33
CA PRO A 120 9.45 -11.34 4.78
C PRO A 120 10.33 -11.99 3.72
N ALA A 121 11.11 -12.98 4.16
CA ALA A 121 12.02 -13.70 3.28
C ALA A 121 11.33 -14.74 2.41
N GLY A 122 10.15 -15.21 2.81
CA GLY A 122 9.48 -16.30 2.09
C GLY A 122 7.97 -16.19 2.09
N PRO A 123 7.31 -17.10 1.34
CA PRO A 123 5.86 -17.01 1.15
C PRO A 123 5.04 -17.08 2.43
N GLU A 124 5.49 -17.85 3.42
CA GLU A 124 4.77 -17.97 4.68
C GLU A 124 4.68 -16.64 5.42
N GLY A 125 5.75 -15.85 5.34
CA GLY A 125 5.73 -14.52 5.93
C GLY A 125 4.76 -13.60 5.22
N PHE A 126 4.66 -13.69 3.90
CA PHE A 126 3.68 -12.93 3.14
C PHE A 126 2.26 -13.30 3.56
N ASP A 127 2.01 -14.60 3.81
CA ASP A 127 0.70 -15.04 4.28
C ASP A 127 0.35 -14.40 5.63
N GLN A 128 1.32 -14.29 6.52
CA GLN A 128 1.10 -13.66 7.82
C GLN A 128 0.83 -12.17 7.72
N VAL A 129 1.56 -11.48 6.84
CA VAL A 129 1.33 -10.05 6.60
C VAL A 129 -0.07 -9.83 6.06
N VAL A 130 -0.46 -10.62 5.06
CA VAL A 130 -1.79 -10.51 4.45
C VAL A 130 -2.88 -10.79 5.48
N LYS A 131 -2.68 -11.78 6.33
CA LYS A 131 -3.64 -12.11 7.38
C LYS A 131 -3.84 -10.93 8.33
N SER A 132 -2.75 -10.29 8.72
CA SER A 132 -2.82 -9.10 9.58
C SER A 132 -3.54 -7.95 8.89
N ILE A 133 -3.23 -7.73 7.62
CA ILE A 133 -3.88 -6.68 6.84
C ILE A 133 -5.37 -6.96 6.71
N ALA A 134 -5.73 -8.20 6.39
CA ALA A 134 -7.13 -8.58 6.23
C ALA A 134 -7.92 -8.38 7.51
N THR A 135 -7.35 -8.76 8.63
CA THR A 135 -8.01 -8.62 9.93
C THR A 135 -8.27 -7.17 10.29
N LYS A 136 -7.31 -6.30 10.01
CA LYS A 136 -7.40 -4.89 10.43
C LYS A 136 -8.17 -4.02 9.47
N TRP A 137 -8.04 -4.24 8.15
CA TRP A 137 -8.58 -3.31 7.17
C TRP A 137 -9.53 -3.91 6.15
N LEU A 138 -9.58 -5.22 6.01
CA LEU A 138 -10.42 -5.88 5.01
C LEU A 138 -11.55 -6.71 5.60
N ALA A 139 -11.60 -6.85 6.92
CA ALA A 139 -12.66 -7.60 7.58
C ALA A 139 -13.99 -6.90 7.33
N SER A 140 -14.98 -7.67 6.88
CA SER A 140 -16.31 -7.12 6.65
C SER A 140 -16.95 -6.75 7.97
N PRO A 141 -17.52 -5.57 8.08
CA PRO A 141 -18.33 -5.26 9.25
C PRO A 141 -19.59 -6.11 9.21
N LYS A 142 -20.00 -6.51 10.37
CA LYS A 142 -21.22 -7.30 10.49
C LYS A 142 -22.40 -6.43 10.79
#